data_5e4ee20d0d196fd0bb62571e3c455cb3
#
_entry.id   5e4ee20d0d196fd0bb62571e3c455cb3
#
_cell.length_a   1.000
_cell.length_b   1.000
_cell.length_c   1.000
_cell.angle_alpha   90.00
_cell.angle_beta   90.00
_cell.angle_gamma   90.00
#
_symmetry.space_group_name_H-M   'P 1'
#
loop_
_entity.id
_entity.type
_entity.pdbx_description
1 polymer ?
#
loop_
_entity_poly.entity_id
_entity_poly.type
_entity_poly.pdbx_seq_one_letter_code
_entity_poly.pdbx_strand_id
1 'polypeptide(L)'
;MTIAERIVSVIPHAPVQLRLSGRQANHASSLKFFLTPGRLVACTWIPVLLCACAMTAAQSSHEWVATWQGSPTPGGTFYSPGCPSDVGLNSQTVRNVVHVSAGGDWVRVRLSNNAGLIPLAVGSASIARSSGGAATVPGTLRPLRFGGESSILIAAGGEALSDPIPMTVHALDNLDVSVYLPGSTGPSTQHYFAAQENFLAAGDQTGSGTATPFSTTISCWMFVSGVDVRADNKVRGTLIAFGDSITDGYLSTTNANRRYPDDLANALAARKGNTLSVVNAGIIGNELLTIRPQLEFGYTAPFRFGRDAVNQAGAGAVILLEGINDIGDRSAKASDLIPVYLQLILAAHEAGLKIYGATLTPFGGSNAIYGGDYGTPAGEAQRQLVNAWIRTSGAFDGVIDFDKAVRDPANPTQLLPAYVGDPLHPNDAGYQAMANAVDLDAILEAILAD
;
A
#
# COMPACT_ATOMS: atom_id res chain seq x y z
N MET A 1 -16.17 -46.21 12.68
CA MET A 1 -14.94 -46.78 13.24
C MET A 1 -13.80 -45.96 12.67
N THR A 2 -13.52 -44.85 13.27
CA THR A 2 -12.56 -44.50 14.33
C THR A 2 -11.12 -44.90 14.01
N ILE A 3 -10.33 -43.92 13.56
CA ILE A 3 -8.90 -43.83 13.92
C ILE A 3 -8.66 -42.38 14.25
N ALA A 4 -8.86 -42.03 15.52
CA ALA A 4 -8.23 -40.92 16.23
C ALA A 4 -7.35 -41.58 17.32
N GLU A 5 -6.32 -40.84 17.74
CA GLU A 5 -5.39 -41.15 18.83
C GLU A 5 -4.03 -41.73 18.42
N ARG A 6 -3.09 -40.82 18.48
CA ARG A 6 -1.77 -40.79 19.15
C ARG A 6 -0.77 -40.01 18.34
N ILE A 7 -0.32 -38.85 18.87
CA ILE A 7 1.04 -38.70 19.39
C ILE A 7 1.09 -37.34 20.12
N VAL A 8 1.10 -37.42 21.45
CA VAL A 8 1.64 -36.40 22.34
C VAL A 8 3.05 -36.83 22.68
N SER A 9 4.05 -36.03 22.34
CA SER A 9 5.43 -36.24 22.82
C SER A 9 6.01 -34.87 23.20
N VAL A 10 6.10 -34.72 24.45
CA VAL A 10 6.80 -33.83 25.39
C VAL A 10 8.16 -33.37 24.87
N ILE A 11 8.40 -32.03 24.87
CA ILE A 11 9.73 -31.45 24.87
C ILE A 11 9.84 -30.61 26.16
N PRO A 12 10.88 -30.85 27.02
CA PRO A 12 11.02 -30.16 28.28
C PRO A 12 11.67 -28.79 28.13
N HIS A 13 11.08 -27.79 28.82
CA HIS A 13 11.66 -26.47 29.01
C HIS A 13 12.87 -26.54 29.96
N ALA A 14 14.00 -25.98 29.50
CA ALA A 14 15.13 -25.62 30.37
C ALA A 14 15.21 -24.08 30.49
N PRO A 15 15.34 -23.52 31.69
CA PRO A 15 15.49 -22.08 31.84
C PRO A 15 16.96 -21.67 31.64
N VAL A 16 17.17 -20.70 30.71
CA VAL A 16 18.47 -20.05 30.56
C VAL A 16 18.62 -18.98 31.65
N GLN A 17 19.51 -19.23 32.60
CA GLN A 17 19.97 -18.22 33.55
C GLN A 17 21.08 -17.38 32.92
N LEU A 18 20.83 -16.07 32.74
CA LEU A 18 21.89 -15.11 32.46
C LEU A 18 22.65 -14.76 33.75
N ARG A 19 23.91 -15.17 33.84
CA ARG A 19 24.84 -14.67 34.86
C ARG A 19 25.43 -13.34 34.40
N LEU A 20 25.09 -12.28 35.10
CA LEU A 20 25.81 -11.01 35.06
C LEU A 20 27.07 -11.12 35.92
N SER A 21 28.28 -11.13 35.31
CA SER A 21 29.53 -10.98 36.00
C SER A 21 29.93 -9.50 36.02
N GLY A 22 29.84 -8.89 37.19
CA GLY A 22 30.39 -7.57 37.45
C GLY A 22 31.91 -7.58 37.46
N ARG A 23 32.54 -6.61 36.80
CA ARG A 23 33.88 -6.15 37.12
C ARG A 23 33.87 -4.65 37.32
N GLN A 24 34.01 -4.23 38.55
CA GLN A 24 34.44 -2.89 38.91
C GLN A 24 35.91 -2.72 38.54
N ALA A 25 36.25 -1.59 37.94
CA ALA A 25 37.62 -1.09 37.94
C ALA A 25 37.57 0.42 38.14
N ASN A 26 37.94 0.82 39.36
CA ASN A 26 38.29 2.20 39.71
C ASN A 26 39.59 2.60 39.03
N HIS A 27 39.65 3.72 38.35
CA HIS A 27 40.86 4.54 38.29
C HIS A 27 40.47 6.02 38.14
N ALA A 28 40.62 6.76 39.24
CA ALA A 28 40.68 8.19 39.24
C ALA A 28 42.08 8.64 38.80
N SER A 29 42.18 9.45 37.81
CA SER A 29 43.42 10.17 37.45
C SER A 29 43.13 11.65 37.45
N SER A 30 43.64 12.31 38.48
CA SER A 30 43.67 13.77 38.62
C SER A 30 44.71 14.39 37.71
N LEU A 31 44.33 15.26 36.75
CA LEU A 31 45.23 16.14 36.00
C LEU A 31 45.35 17.48 36.75
N LYS A 32 46.54 17.75 37.24
CA LYS A 32 46.94 19.07 37.77
C LYS A 32 47.33 20.00 36.60
N PHE A 33 46.67 21.13 36.49
CA PHE A 33 47.09 22.21 35.60
C PHE A 33 48.15 23.07 36.28
N PHE A 34 49.33 23.22 35.65
CA PHE A 34 50.36 24.21 36.00
C PHE A 34 50.08 25.47 35.18
N LEU A 35 49.87 26.59 35.87
CA LEU A 35 49.84 27.93 35.33
C LEU A 35 51.24 28.49 35.33
N THR A 36 51.77 28.91 34.14
CA THR A 36 52.91 29.79 34.03
C THR A 36 52.48 31.13 33.39
N PRO A 37 52.92 32.29 33.90
CA PRO A 37 52.51 33.59 33.37
C PRO A 37 53.49 34.12 32.32
N GLY A 38 52.95 34.76 31.30
CA GLY A 38 53.70 35.74 30.51
C GLY A 38 53.59 35.68 29.00
N ARG A 39 52.79 36.53 28.44
CA ARG A 39 53.07 37.53 27.41
C ARG A 39 51.76 38.05 26.80
N LEU A 40 51.52 39.34 26.99
CA LEU A 40 50.52 40.11 26.24
C LEU A 40 50.87 40.08 24.74
N VAL A 41 49.95 39.63 23.92
CA VAL A 41 49.93 39.84 22.47
C VAL A 41 48.67 40.63 22.16
N ALA A 42 48.84 41.77 21.52
CA ALA A 42 47.75 42.67 21.13
C ALA A 42 46.82 41.96 20.11
N CYS A 43 45.53 41.77 20.48
CA CYS A 43 44.49 41.32 19.57
C CYS A 43 44.04 42.47 18.68
N THR A 44 44.39 42.43 17.41
CA THR A 44 43.75 43.22 16.35
C THR A 44 42.33 42.68 16.10
N TRP A 45 41.35 43.57 16.20
CA TRP A 45 39.94 43.25 15.92
C TRP A 45 39.75 42.99 14.42
N ILE A 46 39.43 41.74 14.05
CA ILE A 46 38.91 41.39 12.72
C ILE A 46 37.39 41.37 12.86
N PRO A 47 36.64 42.19 12.08
CA PRO A 47 35.19 42.08 12.08
C PRO A 47 34.78 40.74 11.42
N VAL A 48 34.19 39.84 12.18
CA VAL A 48 33.52 38.64 11.65
C VAL A 48 32.28 39.12 10.94
N LEU A 49 32.32 39.11 9.62
CA LEU A 49 31.16 39.31 8.77
C LEU A 49 30.27 38.02 8.92
N LEU A 50 29.22 38.12 9.73
CA LEU A 50 28.15 37.10 9.77
C LEU A 50 27.44 37.11 8.42
N CYS A 51 27.88 36.22 7.52
CA CYS A 51 27.10 35.86 6.34
C CYS A 51 25.90 35.05 6.82
N ALA A 52 24.75 35.70 7.05
CA ALA A 52 23.47 35.03 7.23
C ALA A 52 23.12 34.38 5.89
N CYS A 53 23.54 33.12 5.70
CA CYS A 53 22.92 32.27 4.70
C CYS A 53 21.47 32.11 5.11
N ALA A 54 20.57 32.88 4.49
CA ALA A 54 19.16 32.52 4.46
C ALA A 54 19.07 31.15 3.80
N MET A 55 18.94 30.10 4.61
CA MET A 55 18.44 28.82 4.13
C MET A 55 17.00 29.09 3.74
N THR A 56 16.76 29.41 2.47
CA THR A 56 15.47 29.17 1.89
C THR A 56 15.27 27.66 2.05
N ALA A 57 14.32 27.27 2.92
CA ALA A 57 13.81 25.92 2.94
C ALA A 57 13.38 25.63 1.50
N ALA A 58 14.18 24.87 0.78
CA ALA A 58 13.76 24.30 -0.49
C ALA A 58 12.57 23.42 -0.12
N GLN A 59 11.36 23.87 -0.45
CA GLN A 59 10.19 23.00 -0.46
C GLN A 59 10.63 21.76 -1.23
N SER A 60 10.70 20.62 -0.53
CA SER A 60 11.05 19.36 -1.15
C SER A 60 9.90 18.99 -2.10
N SER A 61 10.01 19.44 -3.36
CA SER A 61 9.25 18.85 -4.43
C SER A 61 9.72 17.41 -4.49
N HIS A 62 8.88 16.47 -4.08
CA HIS A 62 9.18 15.07 -4.24
C HIS A 62 9.43 14.83 -5.73
N GLU A 63 10.67 14.56 -6.11
CA GLU A 63 11.01 14.28 -7.51
C GLU A 63 10.24 13.05 -8.01
N TRP A 64 10.02 12.07 -7.12
CA TRP A 64 9.29 10.84 -7.40
C TRP A 64 8.01 10.72 -6.56
N VAL A 65 6.91 10.34 -7.23
CA VAL A 65 5.65 10.00 -6.57
C VAL A 65 5.22 8.59 -6.98
N ALA A 66 4.64 7.84 -6.05
CA ALA A 66 3.98 6.61 -6.38
C ALA A 66 2.70 6.92 -7.17
N THR A 67 2.51 6.23 -8.29
CA THR A 67 1.35 6.50 -9.16
C THR A 67 0.44 5.28 -9.33
N TRP A 68 0.93 4.10 -8.96
CA TRP A 68 0.16 2.88 -8.84
C TRP A 68 0.79 1.97 -7.78
N GLN A 69 -0.07 1.25 -7.05
CA GLN A 69 0.34 0.26 -6.05
C GLN A 69 -0.63 -0.92 -6.05
N GLY A 70 -0.07 -2.13 -5.92
CA GLY A 70 -0.78 -3.34 -5.50
C GLY A 70 -0.09 -3.89 -4.26
N SER A 71 -0.74 -3.77 -3.10
CA SER A 71 -0.18 -4.25 -1.82
C SER A 71 0.10 -5.73 -1.87
N PRO A 72 1.36 -6.19 -1.70
CA PRO A 72 1.72 -7.59 -1.88
C PRO A 72 1.19 -8.47 -0.75
N THR A 73 0.62 -9.61 -1.14
CA THR A 73 0.15 -10.68 -0.26
C THR A 73 0.78 -12.02 -0.65
N PRO A 74 0.82 -13.01 0.25
CA PRO A 74 1.20 -14.37 -0.10
C PRO A 74 0.25 -14.98 -1.14
N GLY A 75 0.80 -15.80 -2.03
CA GLY A 75 0.01 -16.65 -2.91
C GLY A 75 -0.59 -17.84 -2.16
N GLY A 76 -1.78 -18.27 -2.59
CA GLY A 76 -2.50 -19.38 -1.99
C GLY A 76 -3.64 -19.87 -2.87
N THR A 77 -4.42 -20.78 -2.34
CA THR A 77 -5.51 -21.47 -3.09
C THR A 77 -6.86 -20.80 -2.92
N PHE A 78 -6.98 -19.82 -2.04
CA PHE A 78 -8.26 -19.19 -1.77
C PHE A 78 -8.61 -18.23 -2.92
N TYR A 79 -9.62 -18.61 -3.65
CA TYR A 79 -10.54 -17.84 -4.48
C TYR A 79 -10.01 -16.78 -5.45
N SER A 80 -8.90 -16.99 -6.16
CA SER A 80 -8.57 -16.11 -7.28
C SER A 80 -8.75 -16.85 -8.62
N PRO A 81 -9.84 -16.60 -9.38
CA PRO A 81 -10.06 -17.31 -10.64
C PRO A 81 -8.89 -17.15 -11.60
N GLY A 82 -8.29 -18.26 -12.01
CA GLY A 82 -7.21 -18.29 -12.99
C GLY A 82 -5.83 -17.81 -12.49
N CYS A 83 -5.70 -17.37 -11.23
CA CYS A 83 -4.43 -16.94 -10.67
C CYS A 83 -3.63 -18.15 -10.14
N PRO A 84 -2.47 -18.52 -10.72
CA PRO A 84 -1.68 -19.68 -10.29
C PRO A 84 -0.77 -19.35 -9.09
N SER A 85 -1.30 -18.65 -8.10
CA SER A 85 -0.49 -18.06 -7.02
C SER A 85 0.03 -19.09 -6.00
N ASP A 86 -0.65 -20.23 -5.87
CA ASP A 86 -0.26 -21.36 -5.00
C ASP A 86 0.92 -22.18 -5.56
N VAL A 87 0.94 -22.37 -6.86
CA VAL A 87 2.00 -23.12 -7.57
C VAL A 87 3.05 -22.18 -8.18
N GLY A 88 2.69 -20.93 -8.42
CA GLY A 88 3.51 -19.92 -9.07
C GLY A 88 3.71 -20.14 -10.56
N LEU A 89 4.75 -19.52 -11.09
CA LEU A 89 5.09 -19.53 -12.51
C LEU A 89 6.39 -20.31 -12.75
N ASN A 90 6.53 -20.83 -13.98
CA ASN A 90 7.77 -21.51 -14.42
C ASN A 90 7.94 -21.34 -15.94
N SER A 91 9.02 -20.72 -16.37
CA SER A 91 9.29 -20.38 -17.78
C SER A 91 8.12 -19.64 -18.43
N GLN A 92 7.58 -18.63 -17.74
CA GLN A 92 6.42 -17.86 -18.16
C GLN A 92 6.65 -16.37 -17.99
N THR A 93 5.96 -15.58 -18.80
CA THR A 93 5.85 -14.12 -18.66
C THR A 93 4.47 -13.79 -18.12
N VAL A 94 4.40 -13.02 -17.03
CA VAL A 94 3.18 -12.34 -16.60
C VAL A 94 3.19 -10.91 -17.12
N ARG A 95 2.06 -10.46 -17.69
CA ARG A 95 1.80 -9.06 -18.05
C ARG A 95 0.72 -8.51 -17.13
N ASN A 96 1.14 -7.62 -16.24
CA ASN A 96 0.25 -6.92 -15.33
C ASN A 96 -0.19 -5.59 -15.96
N VAL A 97 -1.50 -5.36 -16.02
CA VAL A 97 -2.08 -4.08 -16.46
C VAL A 97 -2.33 -3.23 -15.22
N VAL A 98 -1.77 -2.03 -15.18
CA VAL A 98 -1.84 -1.13 -14.04
C VAL A 98 -2.34 0.24 -14.46
N HIS A 99 -3.24 0.84 -13.67
CA HIS A 99 -3.85 2.15 -13.94
C HIS A 99 -3.19 3.22 -13.10
N VAL A 100 -2.47 4.16 -13.73
CA VAL A 100 -1.68 5.15 -13.01
C VAL A 100 -2.46 6.43 -12.74
N SER A 101 -2.31 6.99 -11.56
CA SER A 101 -3.04 8.18 -11.10
C SER A 101 -2.41 9.49 -11.52
N ALA A 102 -1.08 9.52 -11.70
CA ALA A 102 -0.32 10.70 -12.09
C ALA A 102 0.63 10.38 -13.24
N GLY A 103 0.92 11.39 -14.07
CA GLY A 103 1.86 11.30 -15.18
C GLY A 103 3.25 11.83 -14.81
N GLY A 104 4.20 11.58 -15.70
CA GLY A 104 5.58 12.04 -15.60
C GLY A 104 6.38 11.70 -16.85
N ASP A 105 7.66 12.08 -16.85
CA ASP A 105 8.58 11.87 -17.98
C ASP A 105 9.62 10.75 -17.75
N TRP A 106 9.68 10.24 -16.53
CA TRP A 106 10.48 9.09 -16.12
C TRP A 106 9.64 8.16 -15.27
N VAL A 107 9.91 6.86 -15.41
CA VAL A 107 9.19 5.79 -14.70
C VAL A 107 10.19 4.83 -14.06
N ARG A 108 9.83 4.25 -12.92
CA ARG A 108 10.48 3.10 -12.32
C ARG A 108 9.44 2.14 -11.76
N VAL A 109 9.76 0.85 -11.74
CA VAL A 109 8.84 -0.21 -11.33
C VAL A 109 9.42 -0.96 -10.15
N ARG A 110 8.58 -1.25 -9.16
CA ARG A 110 8.93 -2.08 -8.01
C ARG A 110 8.45 -3.50 -8.24
N LEU A 111 9.39 -4.44 -8.28
CA LEU A 111 9.14 -5.87 -8.29
C LEU A 111 9.21 -6.40 -6.85
N SER A 112 8.31 -7.32 -6.50
CA SER A 112 8.19 -7.81 -5.13
C SER A 112 8.27 -9.33 -5.06
N ASN A 113 9.14 -9.81 -4.17
CA ASN A 113 9.19 -11.16 -3.65
C ASN A 113 8.90 -11.16 -2.13
N ASN A 114 8.10 -10.17 -1.68
CA ASN A 114 7.86 -9.90 -0.26
C ASN A 114 7.25 -11.09 0.49
N ALA A 115 6.41 -11.85 -0.18
CA ALA A 115 5.79 -13.06 0.37
C ALA A 115 6.43 -14.36 -0.15
N GLY A 116 7.47 -14.27 -0.98
CA GLY A 116 8.17 -15.43 -1.53
C GLY A 116 9.01 -16.16 -0.48
N LEU A 117 9.02 -17.49 -0.56
CA LEU A 117 9.78 -18.36 0.35
C LEU A 117 11.19 -18.71 -0.16
N ILE A 118 11.45 -18.48 -1.44
CA ILE A 118 12.74 -18.71 -2.11
C ILE A 118 13.15 -17.46 -2.88
N PRO A 119 14.43 -17.29 -3.22
CA PRO A 119 14.85 -16.21 -4.10
C PRO A 119 14.13 -16.26 -5.45
N LEU A 120 13.61 -15.13 -5.91
CA LEU A 120 12.91 -14.98 -7.18
C LEU A 120 13.89 -14.57 -8.28
N ALA A 121 14.09 -15.42 -9.27
CA ALA A 121 14.84 -15.08 -10.47
C ALA A 121 13.92 -14.39 -11.48
N VAL A 122 14.26 -13.14 -11.85
CA VAL A 122 13.62 -12.40 -12.94
C VAL A 122 14.61 -12.38 -14.10
N GLY A 123 14.25 -13.01 -15.23
CA GLY A 123 15.10 -13.08 -16.42
C GLY A 123 15.11 -11.81 -17.24
N SER A 124 13.95 -11.15 -17.35
CA SER A 124 13.76 -9.86 -18.01
C SER A 124 12.46 -9.22 -17.53
N ALA A 125 12.36 -7.90 -17.66
CA ALA A 125 11.12 -7.18 -17.43
C ALA A 125 11.00 -5.98 -18.39
N SER A 126 9.78 -5.53 -18.63
CA SER A 126 9.49 -4.37 -19.47
C SER A 126 8.24 -3.64 -19.03
N ILE A 127 8.12 -2.40 -19.48
CA ILE A 127 6.92 -1.58 -19.32
C ILE A 127 6.52 -0.95 -20.66
N ALA A 128 5.23 -0.78 -20.91
CA ALA A 128 4.68 -0.10 -22.08
C ALA A 128 3.38 0.59 -21.72
N ARG A 129 2.91 1.51 -22.58
CA ARG A 129 1.52 1.98 -22.51
C ARG A 129 0.60 0.90 -23.08
N SER A 130 -0.48 0.59 -22.37
CA SER A 130 -1.46 -0.39 -22.82
C SER A 130 -2.34 0.20 -23.92
N SER A 131 -2.63 -0.62 -24.94
CA SER A 131 -3.64 -0.28 -25.95
C SER A 131 -4.96 -1.03 -25.74
N GLY A 132 -5.06 -1.77 -24.64
CA GLY A 132 -6.20 -2.61 -24.26
C GLY A 132 -5.89 -4.09 -24.35
N GLY A 133 -6.45 -4.86 -23.42
CA GLY A 133 -6.11 -6.27 -23.23
C GLY A 133 -4.62 -6.45 -22.99
N ALA A 134 -4.00 -7.44 -23.65
CA ALA A 134 -2.57 -7.69 -23.54
C ALA A 134 -1.72 -6.96 -24.61
N ALA A 135 -2.28 -6.06 -25.41
CA ALA A 135 -1.55 -5.34 -26.46
C ALA A 135 -1.01 -4.00 -25.97
N THR A 136 0.19 -3.64 -26.42
CA THR A 136 0.83 -2.36 -26.08
C THR A 136 0.69 -1.33 -27.21
N VAL A 137 0.74 -0.04 -26.86
CA VAL A 137 0.84 1.03 -27.88
C VAL A 137 2.19 0.91 -28.59
N PRO A 138 2.21 0.84 -29.93
CA PRO A 138 3.45 0.68 -30.70
C PRO A 138 4.50 1.75 -30.37
N GLY A 139 5.75 1.32 -30.21
CA GLY A 139 6.89 2.21 -29.93
C GLY A 139 7.02 2.66 -28.47
N THR A 140 6.12 2.25 -27.56
CA THR A 140 6.19 2.63 -26.14
C THR A 140 6.89 1.60 -25.25
N LEU A 141 7.11 0.37 -25.73
CA LEU A 141 7.74 -0.69 -24.94
C LEU A 141 9.19 -0.32 -24.60
N ARG A 142 9.51 -0.42 -23.31
CA ARG A 142 10.84 -0.14 -22.75
C ARG A 142 11.28 -1.31 -21.87
N PRO A 143 12.49 -1.85 -22.06
CA PRO A 143 13.06 -2.82 -21.14
C PRO A 143 13.38 -2.15 -19.80
N LEU A 144 13.09 -2.85 -18.70
CA LEU A 144 13.52 -2.47 -17.36
C LEU A 144 14.93 -3.01 -17.10
N ARG A 145 15.69 -2.30 -16.25
CA ARG A 145 16.99 -2.70 -15.77
C ARG A 145 17.09 -2.54 -14.26
N PHE A 146 18.00 -3.26 -13.66
CA PHE A 146 18.24 -3.31 -12.22
C PHE A 146 19.73 -3.16 -11.96
N GLY A 147 20.20 -1.95 -11.65
CA GLY A 147 21.62 -1.65 -11.55
C GLY A 147 22.37 -1.81 -12.89
N GLY A 148 21.70 -1.50 -14.00
CA GLY A 148 22.20 -1.66 -15.37
C GLY A 148 21.97 -3.04 -16.01
N GLU A 149 21.65 -4.07 -15.19
CA GLU A 149 21.43 -5.44 -15.67
C GLU A 149 19.97 -5.66 -16.10
N SER A 150 19.75 -6.56 -17.08
CA SER A 150 18.42 -6.93 -17.56
C SER A 150 17.71 -7.96 -16.70
N SER A 151 18.45 -8.65 -15.83
CA SER A 151 17.95 -9.70 -14.93
C SER A 151 18.29 -9.36 -13.48
N ILE A 152 17.54 -9.93 -12.54
CA ILE A 152 17.79 -9.77 -11.11
C ILE A 152 17.36 -11.01 -10.33
N LEU A 153 18.06 -11.28 -9.22
CA LEU A 153 17.66 -12.24 -8.20
C LEU A 153 17.17 -11.47 -6.97
N ILE A 154 15.87 -11.54 -6.67
CA ILE A 154 15.27 -10.88 -5.52
C ILE A 154 15.19 -11.87 -4.37
N ALA A 155 15.82 -11.56 -3.23
CA ALA A 155 15.79 -12.42 -2.05
C ALA A 155 14.36 -12.71 -1.58
N ALA A 156 14.14 -13.83 -0.90
CA ALA A 156 12.89 -14.10 -0.21
C ALA A 156 12.59 -12.98 0.79
N GLY A 157 11.35 -12.49 0.82
CA GLY A 157 10.93 -11.33 1.63
C GLY A 157 11.39 -9.97 1.09
N GLY A 158 12.09 -9.91 -0.05
CA GLY A 158 12.66 -8.69 -0.61
C GLY A 158 11.84 -8.06 -1.74
N GLU A 159 12.26 -6.86 -2.11
CA GLU A 159 11.76 -6.11 -3.27
C GLU A 159 12.93 -5.53 -4.07
N ALA A 160 12.69 -5.21 -5.33
CA ALA A 160 13.67 -4.54 -6.19
C ALA A 160 13.00 -3.41 -6.96
N LEU A 161 13.62 -2.24 -6.93
CA LEU A 161 13.21 -1.09 -7.73
C LEU A 161 14.04 -1.06 -9.01
N SER A 162 13.40 -0.92 -10.16
CA SER A 162 14.10 -0.77 -11.43
C SER A 162 14.88 0.54 -11.49
N ASP A 163 15.89 0.58 -12.34
CA ASP A 163 16.52 1.83 -12.74
C ASP A 163 15.47 2.75 -13.38
N PRO A 164 15.56 4.08 -13.19
CA PRO A 164 14.70 5.02 -13.87
C PRO A 164 14.87 4.95 -15.38
N ILE A 165 13.76 4.97 -16.11
CA ILE A 165 13.77 4.99 -17.58
C ILE A 165 12.99 6.19 -18.12
N PRO A 166 13.45 6.84 -19.21
CA PRO A 166 12.72 7.91 -19.87
C PRO A 166 11.50 7.32 -20.57
N MET A 167 10.31 7.69 -20.13
CA MET A 167 9.03 7.29 -20.69
C MET A 167 7.96 8.30 -20.30
N THR A 168 7.36 8.94 -21.27
CA THR A 168 6.22 9.84 -21.01
C THR A 168 4.99 9.03 -20.69
N VAL A 169 4.42 9.27 -19.53
CA VAL A 169 3.19 8.69 -19.00
C VAL A 169 2.24 9.83 -18.69
N HIS A 170 0.98 9.69 -19.01
CA HIS A 170 -0.07 10.64 -18.64
C HIS A 170 -0.86 10.10 -17.44
N ALA A 171 -1.41 11.01 -16.65
CA ALA A 171 -2.37 10.60 -15.63
C ALA A 171 -3.51 9.79 -16.25
N LEU A 172 -3.93 8.74 -15.56
CA LEU A 172 -4.98 7.80 -15.96
C LEU A 172 -4.62 6.90 -17.17
N ASP A 173 -3.36 6.88 -17.61
CA ASP A 173 -2.90 5.84 -18.55
C ASP A 173 -2.98 4.45 -17.90
N ASN A 174 -3.28 3.43 -18.73
CA ASN A 174 -2.99 2.04 -18.37
C ASN A 174 -1.60 1.68 -18.89
N LEU A 175 -0.81 1.02 -18.06
CA LEU A 175 0.52 0.52 -18.39
C LEU A 175 0.55 -1.00 -18.31
N ASP A 176 1.28 -1.63 -19.22
CA ASP A 176 1.56 -3.06 -19.23
C ASP A 176 2.95 -3.30 -18.64
N VAL A 177 3.03 -3.91 -17.46
CA VAL A 177 4.29 -4.34 -16.82
C VAL A 177 4.45 -5.83 -17.03
N SER A 178 5.43 -6.23 -17.84
CA SER A 178 5.70 -7.64 -18.16
C SER A 178 6.94 -8.12 -17.41
N VAL A 179 6.85 -9.29 -16.77
CA VAL A 179 7.93 -9.90 -15.99
C VAL A 179 8.10 -11.35 -16.42
N TYR A 180 9.29 -11.73 -16.87
CA TYR A 180 9.63 -13.10 -17.24
C TYR A 180 10.30 -13.83 -16.08
N LEU A 181 9.75 -14.98 -15.72
CA LEU A 181 10.21 -15.89 -14.67
C LEU A 181 10.81 -17.15 -15.35
N PRO A 182 12.15 -17.27 -15.45
CA PRO A 182 12.79 -18.36 -16.20
C PRO A 182 12.69 -19.73 -15.51
N GLY A 183 12.43 -19.76 -14.21
CA GLY A 183 12.34 -20.98 -13.41
C GLY A 183 11.13 -20.96 -12.49
N SER A 184 10.95 -22.06 -11.74
CA SER A 184 9.86 -22.18 -10.77
C SER A 184 10.00 -21.13 -9.68
N THR A 185 8.91 -20.38 -9.44
CA THR A 185 8.85 -19.36 -8.39
C THR A 185 8.38 -19.92 -7.04
N GLY A 186 7.76 -21.12 -7.04
CA GLY A 186 6.94 -21.55 -5.90
C GLY A 186 5.74 -20.62 -5.68
N PRO A 187 5.06 -20.70 -4.53
CA PRO A 187 3.97 -19.78 -4.20
C PRO A 187 4.40 -18.33 -4.39
N SER A 188 3.59 -17.58 -5.13
CA SER A 188 3.99 -16.25 -5.61
C SER A 188 3.66 -15.15 -4.61
N THR A 189 4.44 -14.06 -4.66
CA THR A 189 3.97 -12.76 -4.19
C THR A 189 2.95 -12.24 -5.19
N GLN A 190 1.79 -11.86 -4.71
CA GLN A 190 0.69 -11.37 -5.52
C GLN A 190 -0.03 -10.21 -4.85
N HIS A 191 -0.90 -9.53 -5.60
CA HIS A 191 -2.06 -8.86 -5.06
C HIS A 191 -3.28 -9.63 -5.53
N TYR A 192 -4.01 -10.17 -4.58
CA TYR A 192 -5.01 -11.23 -4.78
C TYR A 192 -6.18 -10.80 -5.68
N PHE A 193 -6.69 -9.56 -5.52
CA PHE A 193 -7.83 -9.06 -6.26
C PHE A 193 -7.46 -7.82 -7.08
N ALA A 194 -7.32 -7.99 -8.39
CA ALA A 194 -6.94 -6.88 -9.25
C ALA A 194 -8.12 -6.00 -9.70
N ALA A 195 -9.35 -6.53 -9.79
CA ALA A 195 -10.44 -5.94 -10.58
C ALA A 195 -9.98 -5.49 -11.98
N GLN A 196 -8.96 -6.18 -12.50
CA GLN A 196 -8.28 -5.93 -13.76
C GLN A 196 -7.83 -7.26 -14.36
N GLU A 197 -8.03 -7.44 -15.64
CA GLU A 197 -7.48 -8.57 -16.37
C GLU A 197 -5.97 -8.40 -16.57
N ASN A 198 -5.21 -9.43 -16.25
CA ASN A 198 -3.80 -9.58 -16.46
C ASN A 198 -3.55 -10.84 -17.28
N PHE A 199 -2.34 -11.03 -17.81
CA PHE A 199 -2.16 -12.04 -18.84
C PHE A 199 -0.89 -12.86 -18.61
N LEU A 200 -0.95 -14.16 -18.97
CA LEU A 200 0.20 -15.06 -18.97
C LEU A 200 0.56 -15.52 -20.38
N ALA A 201 1.85 -15.68 -20.61
CA ALA A 201 2.42 -16.24 -21.82
C ALA A 201 3.54 -17.25 -21.50
N ALA A 202 3.72 -18.27 -22.35
CA ALA A 202 4.85 -19.18 -22.25
C ALA A 202 6.14 -18.50 -22.72
N GLY A 203 7.26 -18.81 -22.05
CA GLY A 203 8.57 -18.26 -22.37
C GLY A 203 8.72 -16.77 -22.11
N ASP A 204 9.82 -16.19 -22.60
CA ASP A 204 10.07 -14.75 -22.52
C ASP A 204 9.31 -13.99 -23.61
N GLN A 205 8.27 -13.27 -23.19
CA GLN A 205 7.45 -12.40 -24.03
C GLN A 205 7.51 -10.93 -23.59
N THR A 206 8.51 -10.56 -22.78
CA THR A 206 8.68 -9.17 -22.33
C THR A 206 8.93 -8.18 -23.48
N GLY A 207 9.48 -8.65 -24.59
CA GLY A 207 9.67 -7.89 -25.82
C GLY A 207 8.45 -7.84 -26.75
N SER A 208 7.36 -8.58 -26.45
CA SER A 208 6.21 -8.63 -27.35
C SER A 208 5.30 -7.43 -27.14
N GLY A 209 5.02 -6.67 -28.22
CA GLY A 209 4.03 -5.60 -28.24
C GLY A 209 2.62 -6.05 -28.61
N THR A 210 2.42 -7.33 -28.98
CA THR A 210 1.12 -7.88 -29.40
C THR A 210 0.49 -8.73 -28.31
N ALA A 211 -0.82 -8.91 -28.36
CA ALA A 211 -1.57 -9.78 -27.44
C ALA A 211 -1.39 -11.27 -27.77
N THR A 212 -0.95 -11.62 -28.99
CA THR A 212 -0.95 -13.01 -29.50
C THR A 212 -0.32 -14.04 -28.57
N PRO A 213 0.87 -13.81 -27.93
CA PRO A 213 1.46 -14.83 -27.05
C PRO A 213 0.76 -14.95 -25.70
N PHE A 214 -0.06 -13.99 -25.29
CA PHE A 214 -0.71 -13.93 -23.99
C PHE A 214 -2.08 -14.59 -24.03
N SER A 215 -2.11 -15.91 -23.93
CA SER A 215 -3.30 -16.73 -24.15
C SER A 215 -4.13 -17.02 -22.91
N THR A 216 -3.62 -16.69 -21.71
CA THR A 216 -4.30 -16.97 -20.43
C THR A 216 -4.57 -15.65 -19.71
N THR A 217 -5.81 -15.43 -19.32
CA THR A 217 -6.22 -14.28 -18.48
C THR A 217 -6.24 -14.70 -17.02
N ILE A 218 -5.73 -13.81 -16.15
CA ILE A 218 -5.74 -13.96 -14.70
C ILE A 218 -6.29 -12.69 -14.05
N SER A 219 -6.81 -12.80 -12.81
CA SER A 219 -7.47 -11.70 -12.09
C SER A 219 -6.64 -11.16 -10.90
N CYS A 220 -5.35 -11.47 -10.83
CA CYS A 220 -4.43 -10.99 -9.81
C CYS A 220 -3.23 -10.27 -10.46
N TRP A 221 -2.61 -9.33 -9.73
CA TRP A 221 -1.27 -8.85 -10.08
C TRP A 221 -0.22 -9.75 -9.44
N MET A 222 0.83 -10.10 -10.18
CA MET A 222 1.88 -10.99 -9.69
C MET A 222 3.25 -10.32 -9.80
N PHE A 223 4.03 -10.37 -8.73
CA PHE A 223 5.43 -9.92 -8.65
C PHE A 223 5.66 -8.41 -8.88
N VAL A 224 4.62 -7.61 -9.07
CA VAL A 224 4.70 -6.15 -9.20
C VAL A 224 3.95 -5.52 -8.04
N SER A 225 4.58 -4.61 -7.30
CA SER A 225 3.98 -3.94 -6.15
C SER A 225 3.86 -2.43 -6.29
N GLY A 226 4.51 -1.81 -7.28
CA GLY A 226 4.40 -0.37 -7.46
C GLY A 226 4.97 0.14 -8.78
N VAL A 227 4.46 1.29 -9.17
CA VAL A 227 5.00 2.13 -10.26
C VAL A 227 5.12 3.55 -9.73
N ASP A 228 6.32 4.11 -9.86
CA ASP A 228 6.58 5.50 -9.53
C ASP A 228 6.88 6.30 -10.81
N VAL A 229 6.48 7.57 -10.83
CA VAL A 229 6.84 8.50 -11.88
C VAL A 229 7.60 9.70 -11.32
N ARG A 230 8.50 10.27 -12.13
CA ARG A 230 9.03 11.60 -11.88
C ARG A 230 8.00 12.60 -12.41
N ALA A 231 7.17 13.06 -11.49
CA ALA A 231 6.03 13.90 -11.80
C ALA A 231 6.44 15.35 -12.09
N ASP A 232 5.55 16.09 -12.74
CA ASP A 232 5.72 17.53 -12.86
C ASP A 232 5.54 18.26 -11.51
N ASN A 233 5.96 19.54 -11.45
CA ASN A 233 5.94 20.35 -10.23
C ASN A 233 4.53 20.62 -9.67
N LYS A 234 3.47 20.21 -10.36
CA LYS A 234 2.09 20.36 -9.87
C LYS A 234 1.71 19.24 -8.94
N VAL A 235 2.30 18.05 -9.10
CA VAL A 235 2.03 16.90 -8.21
C VAL A 235 2.83 17.08 -6.93
N ARG A 236 2.14 17.31 -5.82
CA ARG A 236 2.74 17.76 -4.55
C ARG A 236 2.98 16.62 -3.55
N GLY A 237 2.66 15.41 -3.91
CA GLY A 237 2.83 14.22 -3.09
C GLY A 237 1.90 13.11 -3.49
N THR A 238 1.93 12.03 -2.72
CA THR A 238 1.10 10.84 -2.90
C THR A 238 0.09 10.73 -1.75
N LEU A 239 -1.18 10.59 -2.09
CA LEU A 239 -2.27 10.22 -1.19
C LEU A 239 -2.41 8.69 -1.20
N ILE A 240 -2.29 8.05 -0.06
CA ILE A 240 -2.38 6.60 0.09
C ILE A 240 -3.78 6.24 0.61
N ALA A 241 -4.58 5.54 -0.19
CA ALA A 241 -5.82 4.92 0.26
C ALA A 241 -5.49 3.55 0.88
N PHE A 242 -5.47 3.48 2.21
CA PHE A 242 -5.09 2.29 2.97
C PHE A 242 -6.30 1.66 3.64
N GLY A 243 -6.54 0.36 3.40
CA GLY A 243 -7.72 -0.31 3.93
C GLY A 243 -7.89 -1.75 3.50
N ASP A 244 -9.12 -2.22 3.65
CA ASP A 244 -9.57 -3.58 3.34
C ASP A 244 -10.19 -3.70 1.92
N SER A 245 -11.14 -4.65 1.74
CA SER A 245 -11.83 -4.90 0.48
C SER A 245 -12.58 -3.69 -0.08
N ILE A 246 -13.06 -2.80 0.77
CA ILE A 246 -13.78 -1.60 0.35
C ILE A 246 -12.82 -0.59 -0.28
N THR A 247 -11.60 -0.50 0.25
CA THR A 247 -10.54 0.31 -0.36
C THR A 247 -9.97 -0.36 -1.60
N ASP A 248 -9.76 -1.67 -1.56
CA ASP A 248 -9.31 -2.48 -2.70
C ASP A 248 -10.29 -2.40 -3.89
N GLY A 249 -11.58 -2.18 -3.59
CA GLY A 249 -12.62 -1.96 -4.60
C GLY A 249 -13.33 -3.24 -5.01
N TYR A 250 -13.54 -4.18 -4.07
CA TYR A 250 -14.28 -5.40 -4.33
C TYR A 250 -15.68 -5.10 -4.91
N LEU A 251 -16.09 -5.84 -5.96
CA LEU A 251 -17.30 -5.63 -6.75
C LEU A 251 -17.33 -4.36 -7.61
N SER A 252 -16.23 -3.61 -7.74
CA SER A 252 -16.13 -2.63 -8.82
C SER A 252 -16.03 -3.33 -10.18
N THR A 253 -16.49 -2.66 -11.23
CA THR A 253 -16.50 -3.22 -12.59
C THR A 253 -15.08 -3.49 -13.07
N THR A 254 -14.79 -4.76 -13.40
CA THR A 254 -13.49 -5.21 -13.91
C THR A 254 -13.07 -4.39 -15.14
N ASN A 255 -11.80 -4.02 -15.20
CA ASN A 255 -11.18 -3.20 -16.27
C ASN A 255 -11.70 -1.76 -16.37
N ALA A 256 -12.63 -1.34 -15.50
CA ALA A 256 -13.24 -0.02 -15.58
C ALA A 256 -12.57 1.04 -14.68
N ASN A 257 -11.68 0.63 -13.77
CA ASN A 257 -11.02 1.51 -12.81
C ASN A 257 -12.02 2.41 -12.07
N ARG A 258 -12.93 1.76 -11.31
CA ARG A 258 -14.06 2.41 -10.60
C ARG A 258 -14.02 2.21 -9.10
N ARG A 259 -12.86 1.90 -8.53
CA ARG A 259 -12.62 1.90 -7.09
C ARG A 259 -12.64 3.34 -6.60
N TYR A 260 -12.98 3.60 -5.33
CA TYR A 260 -12.97 5.01 -4.88
C TYR A 260 -11.60 5.69 -5.02
N PRO A 261 -10.42 5.00 -4.86
CA PRO A 261 -9.13 5.63 -5.14
C PRO A 261 -8.94 5.99 -6.63
N ASP A 262 -9.50 5.22 -7.56
CA ASP A 262 -9.49 5.55 -9.00
C ASP A 262 -10.35 6.79 -9.30
N ASP A 263 -11.53 6.89 -8.66
CA ASP A 263 -12.39 8.06 -8.81
C ASP A 263 -11.76 9.32 -8.16
N LEU A 264 -10.98 9.18 -7.07
CA LEU A 264 -10.12 10.26 -6.55
C LEU A 264 -9.04 10.67 -7.56
N ALA A 265 -8.39 9.69 -8.21
CA ALA A 265 -7.40 9.96 -9.24
C ALA A 265 -8.01 10.72 -10.42
N ASN A 266 -9.22 10.35 -10.86
CA ASN A 266 -9.98 11.07 -11.87
C ASN A 266 -10.24 12.54 -11.48
N ALA A 267 -10.67 12.78 -10.25
CA ALA A 267 -10.91 14.13 -9.74
C ALA A 267 -9.61 14.96 -9.66
N LEU A 268 -8.51 14.35 -9.22
CA LEU A 268 -7.19 15.01 -9.13
C LEU A 268 -6.58 15.29 -10.49
N ALA A 269 -6.72 14.39 -11.46
CA ALA A 269 -6.25 14.60 -12.84
C ALA A 269 -6.98 15.75 -13.56
N ALA A 270 -8.24 16.00 -13.19
CA ALA A 270 -9.02 17.11 -13.74
C ALA A 270 -8.68 18.51 -13.15
N ARG A 271 -7.86 18.57 -12.09
CA ARG A 271 -7.52 19.85 -11.42
C ARG A 271 -6.60 20.73 -12.27
N LYS A 272 -6.84 22.05 -12.18
CA LYS A 272 -5.99 23.08 -12.78
C LYS A 272 -5.06 23.68 -11.74
N GLY A 273 -3.92 23.17 -11.49
CA GLY A 273 -3.00 23.70 -10.47
C GLY A 273 -2.33 22.57 -9.71
N ASN A 274 -2.03 22.80 -8.44
CA ASN A 274 -1.45 21.77 -7.58
C ASN A 274 -2.41 20.60 -7.42
N THR A 275 -1.86 19.38 -7.47
CA THR A 275 -2.60 18.12 -7.39
C THR A 275 -1.76 17.07 -6.62
N LEU A 276 -2.32 15.89 -6.45
CA LEU A 276 -1.68 14.72 -5.82
C LEU A 276 -1.73 13.53 -6.77
N SER A 277 -0.83 12.58 -6.58
CA SER A 277 -1.06 11.21 -7.01
C SER A 277 -1.89 10.45 -5.98
N VAL A 278 -2.53 9.36 -6.37
CA VAL A 278 -3.25 8.44 -5.48
C VAL A 278 -2.78 7.03 -5.72
N VAL A 279 -2.55 6.28 -4.63
CA VAL A 279 -2.30 4.83 -4.72
C VAL A 279 -3.28 4.06 -3.84
N ASN A 280 -3.63 2.86 -4.29
CA ASN A 280 -4.53 1.96 -3.59
C ASN A 280 -3.74 0.92 -2.81
N ALA A 281 -3.77 1.02 -1.48
CA ALA A 281 -3.17 0.08 -0.54
C ALA A 281 -4.25 -0.76 0.20
N GLY A 282 -5.41 -0.98 -0.44
CA GLY A 282 -6.42 -1.91 0.02
C GLY A 282 -5.98 -3.35 -0.12
N ILE A 283 -6.50 -4.24 0.72
CA ILE A 283 -6.37 -5.70 0.60
C ILE A 283 -7.70 -6.31 1.04
N ILE A 284 -8.33 -7.10 0.17
CA ILE A 284 -9.56 -7.85 0.52
C ILE A 284 -9.36 -8.62 1.82
N GLY A 285 -10.35 -8.52 2.73
CA GLY A 285 -10.37 -9.28 3.97
C GLY A 285 -9.34 -8.87 5.01
N ASN A 286 -8.59 -7.78 4.81
CA ASN A 286 -7.55 -7.35 5.75
C ASN A 286 -8.15 -6.96 7.12
N GLU A 287 -7.36 -7.13 8.16
CA GLU A 287 -7.74 -6.88 9.54
C GLU A 287 -6.66 -6.05 10.26
N LEU A 288 -7.08 -5.32 11.29
CA LEU A 288 -6.19 -4.58 12.19
C LEU A 288 -5.48 -5.51 13.18
N LEU A 289 -6.22 -6.49 13.72
CA LEU A 289 -5.80 -7.24 14.92
C LEU A 289 -5.14 -8.58 14.60
N THR A 290 -5.61 -9.27 13.55
CA THR A 290 -5.30 -10.69 13.35
C THR A 290 -4.94 -10.99 11.90
N ILE A 291 -3.96 -11.87 11.70
CA ILE A 291 -3.70 -12.46 10.38
C ILE A 291 -4.72 -13.58 10.18
N ARG A 292 -5.45 -13.53 9.07
CA ARG A 292 -6.40 -14.58 8.71
C ARG A 292 -5.69 -15.88 8.34
N PRO A 293 -6.33 -17.06 8.52
CA PRO A 293 -5.78 -18.33 8.05
C PRO A 293 -5.49 -18.36 6.54
N GLN A 294 -6.31 -17.64 5.76
CA GLN A 294 -6.09 -17.40 4.34
C GLN A 294 -5.09 -16.25 4.18
N LEU A 295 -3.83 -16.60 3.94
CA LEU A 295 -2.74 -15.61 3.88
C LEU A 295 -2.88 -14.61 2.73
N GLU A 296 -3.70 -14.93 1.73
CA GLU A 296 -4.04 -14.05 0.61
C GLU A 296 -4.70 -12.74 1.07
N PHE A 297 -5.32 -12.72 2.26
CA PHE A 297 -5.84 -11.52 2.90
C PHE A 297 -4.77 -10.66 3.58
N GLY A 298 -3.51 -11.02 3.38
CA GLY A 298 -2.34 -10.25 3.80
C GLY A 298 -2.06 -10.30 5.30
N TYR A 299 -0.99 -9.61 5.67
CA TYR A 299 -0.65 -9.37 7.07
C TYR A 299 -1.53 -8.26 7.65
N THR A 300 -1.57 -8.16 8.99
CA THR A 300 -2.35 -7.11 9.66
C THR A 300 -1.95 -5.70 9.20
N ALA A 301 -2.90 -4.78 9.24
CA ALA A 301 -2.67 -3.40 8.86
C ALA A 301 -1.44 -2.78 9.55
N PRO A 302 -1.20 -2.91 10.87
CA PRO A 302 0.01 -2.40 11.50
C PRO A 302 1.32 -3.00 10.94
N PHE A 303 1.30 -4.30 10.59
CA PHE A 303 2.50 -4.95 10.07
C PHE A 303 2.90 -4.42 8.67
N ARG A 304 1.91 -4.14 7.83
CA ARG A 304 2.15 -3.70 6.44
C ARG A 304 2.20 -2.17 6.27
N PHE A 305 1.81 -1.39 7.30
CA PHE A 305 1.69 0.06 7.21
C PHE A 305 2.98 0.76 6.78
N GLY A 306 4.11 0.35 7.33
CA GLY A 306 5.43 0.88 6.94
C GLY A 306 5.71 0.70 5.45
N ARG A 307 5.47 -0.51 4.90
CA ARG A 307 5.69 -0.82 3.49
C ARG A 307 4.65 -0.15 2.59
N ASP A 308 3.36 -0.29 2.93
CA ASP A 308 2.26 0.03 2.02
C ASP A 308 1.80 1.49 2.10
N ALA A 309 2.20 2.22 3.14
CA ALA A 309 1.88 3.64 3.31
C ALA A 309 3.14 4.51 3.45
N VAL A 310 3.90 4.33 4.54
CA VAL A 310 5.00 5.23 4.91
C VAL A 310 6.10 5.28 3.85
N ASN A 311 6.50 4.14 3.29
CA ASN A 311 7.62 4.02 2.37
C ASN A 311 7.23 4.20 0.89
N GLN A 312 6.04 4.70 0.59
CA GLN A 312 5.66 5.01 -0.77
C GLN A 312 6.35 6.30 -1.25
N ALA A 313 6.71 6.33 -2.54
CA ALA A 313 7.38 7.50 -3.11
C ALA A 313 6.49 8.74 -2.99
N GLY A 314 7.01 9.81 -2.41
CA GLY A 314 6.28 11.05 -2.23
C GLY A 314 5.09 10.98 -1.26
N ALA A 315 5.04 9.97 -0.38
CA ALA A 315 3.95 9.86 0.60
C ALA A 315 3.74 11.19 1.35
N GLY A 316 2.50 11.67 1.38
CA GLY A 316 2.13 12.92 2.06
C GLY A 316 0.93 12.74 2.99
N ALA A 317 -0.03 11.89 2.61
CA ALA A 317 -1.21 11.64 3.43
C ALA A 317 -1.74 10.23 3.26
N VAL A 318 -2.45 9.75 4.28
CA VAL A 318 -3.12 8.43 4.32
C VAL A 318 -4.61 8.62 4.59
N ILE A 319 -5.47 7.97 3.82
CA ILE A 319 -6.87 7.72 4.17
C ILE A 319 -6.91 6.31 4.76
N LEU A 320 -7.30 6.18 6.02
CA LEU A 320 -7.39 4.91 6.74
C LEU A 320 -8.84 4.45 6.85
N LEU A 321 -9.19 3.38 6.12
CA LEU A 321 -10.48 2.68 6.19
C LEU A 321 -10.25 1.21 6.48
N GLU A 322 -10.28 0.81 7.74
CA GLU A 322 -9.95 -0.54 8.18
C GLU A 322 -10.75 -0.89 9.44
N GLY A 323 -10.98 -2.18 9.73
CA GLY A 323 -11.57 -2.65 10.99
C GLY A 323 -12.97 -3.27 10.85
N ILE A 324 -13.62 -3.18 9.69
CA ILE A 324 -14.95 -3.78 9.48
C ILE A 324 -14.87 -5.32 9.53
N ASN A 325 -13.75 -5.90 9.06
CA ASN A 325 -13.50 -7.33 9.09
C ASN A 325 -13.23 -7.85 10.50
N ASP A 326 -12.50 -7.08 11.31
CA ASP A 326 -12.28 -7.41 12.72
C ASP A 326 -13.61 -7.51 13.48
N ILE A 327 -14.52 -6.57 13.24
CA ILE A 327 -15.87 -6.59 13.83
C ILE A 327 -16.65 -7.80 13.30
N GLY A 328 -16.68 -7.98 11.98
CA GLY A 328 -17.52 -8.99 11.33
C GLY A 328 -17.04 -10.41 11.58
N ASP A 329 -15.74 -10.68 11.39
CA ASP A 329 -15.19 -12.05 11.43
C ASP A 329 -14.72 -12.46 12.84
N ARG A 330 -14.28 -11.49 13.65
CA ARG A 330 -13.70 -11.74 14.99
C ARG A 330 -14.54 -11.26 16.16
N SER A 331 -15.69 -10.64 15.90
CA SER A 331 -16.53 -10.02 16.93
C SER A 331 -15.75 -9.01 17.78
N ALA A 332 -14.76 -8.32 17.16
CA ALA A 332 -13.91 -7.36 17.82
C ALA A 332 -14.73 -6.16 18.34
N LYS A 333 -14.33 -5.64 19.48
CA LYS A 333 -14.95 -4.48 20.08
C LYS A 333 -14.23 -3.20 19.65
N ALA A 334 -14.94 -2.08 19.68
CA ALA A 334 -14.34 -0.76 19.47
C ALA A 334 -13.14 -0.53 20.41
N SER A 335 -13.20 -1.03 21.66
CA SER A 335 -12.09 -0.97 22.63
C SER A 335 -10.83 -1.70 22.19
N ASP A 336 -10.95 -2.68 21.30
CA ASP A 336 -9.81 -3.46 20.79
C ASP A 336 -9.18 -2.75 19.58
N LEU A 337 -10.00 -2.08 18.75
CA LEU A 337 -9.58 -1.40 17.52
C LEU A 337 -8.96 -0.03 17.79
N ILE A 338 -9.53 0.75 18.71
CA ILE A 338 -9.09 2.12 19.00
C ILE A 338 -7.60 2.23 19.34
N PRO A 339 -7.00 1.35 20.18
CA PRO A 339 -5.57 1.38 20.43
C PRO A 339 -4.72 1.16 19.18
N VAL A 340 -5.19 0.34 18.23
CA VAL A 340 -4.47 0.08 16.96
C VAL A 340 -4.58 1.28 16.01
N TYR A 341 -5.73 1.95 15.95
CA TYR A 341 -5.82 3.22 15.22
C TYR A 341 -4.83 4.26 15.77
N LEU A 342 -4.74 4.40 17.09
CA LEU A 342 -3.78 5.33 17.73
C LEU A 342 -2.33 4.96 17.39
N GLN A 343 -2.00 3.67 17.31
CA GLN A 343 -0.67 3.20 16.88
C GLN A 343 -0.38 3.61 15.42
N LEU A 344 -1.35 3.44 14.51
CA LEU A 344 -1.18 3.81 13.10
C LEU A 344 -1.09 5.33 12.92
N ILE A 345 -1.87 6.09 13.67
CA ILE A 345 -1.80 7.56 13.69
C ILE A 345 -0.41 8.02 14.13
N LEU A 346 0.10 7.46 15.23
CA LEU A 346 1.45 7.78 15.70
C LEU A 346 2.51 7.45 14.66
N ALA A 347 2.43 6.28 14.03
CA ALA A 347 3.37 5.86 12.99
C ALA A 347 3.33 6.77 11.75
N ALA A 348 2.15 7.25 11.36
CA ALA A 348 2.00 8.23 10.29
C ALA A 348 2.66 9.57 10.65
N HIS A 349 2.36 10.09 11.84
CA HIS A 349 2.92 11.36 12.32
C HIS A 349 4.44 11.29 12.52
N GLU A 350 4.98 10.19 13.05
CA GLU A 350 6.43 9.98 13.16
C GLU A 350 7.14 9.98 11.79
N ALA A 351 6.41 9.59 10.73
CA ALA A 351 6.91 9.63 9.37
C ALA A 351 6.64 10.98 8.64
N GLY A 352 6.04 11.96 9.32
CA GLY A 352 5.67 13.25 8.73
C GLY A 352 4.44 13.18 7.81
N LEU A 353 3.60 12.15 7.91
CA LEU A 353 2.41 12.00 7.09
C LEU A 353 1.17 12.53 7.83
N LYS A 354 0.25 13.13 7.07
CA LYS A 354 -1.12 13.34 7.55
C LYS A 354 -1.91 12.03 7.48
N ILE A 355 -2.83 11.82 8.43
CA ILE A 355 -3.69 10.63 8.44
C ILE A 355 -5.14 11.01 8.68
N TYR A 356 -6.01 10.62 7.75
CA TYR A 356 -7.45 10.89 7.77
C TYR A 356 -8.22 9.63 8.12
N GLY A 357 -9.00 9.69 9.21
CA GLY A 357 -9.86 8.58 9.62
C GLY A 357 -11.12 8.51 8.78
N ALA A 358 -11.31 7.40 8.07
CA ALA A 358 -12.55 7.15 7.33
C ALA A 358 -13.51 6.31 8.17
N THR A 359 -14.79 6.72 8.24
CA THR A 359 -15.81 5.97 8.99
C THR A 359 -16.17 4.68 8.26
N LEU A 360 -16.31 3.58 9.02
CA LEU A 360 -16.70 2.26 8.51
C LEU A 360 -18.10 2.34 7.88
N THR A 361 -18.23 1.84 6.65
CA THR A 361 -19.48 1.86 5.88
C THR A 361 -20.56 0.99 6.50
N PRO A 362 -21.86 1.21 6.20
CA PRO A 362 -22.93 0.32 6.64
C PRO A 362 -22.76 -1.09 6.10
N PHE A 363 -23.14 -2.10 6.89
CA PHE A 363 -23.03 -3.51 6.51
C PHE A 363 -24.22 -4.38 6.96
N GLY A 364 -25.37 -3.75 7.24
CA GLY A 364 -26.58 -4.43 7.68
C GLY A 364 -27.07 -5.50 6.69
N GLY A 365 -27.30 -6.70 7.20
CA GLY A 365 -27.74 -7.85 6.39
C GLY A 365 -26.61 -8.68 5.79
N SER A 366 -25.35 -8.27 5.91
CA SER A 366 -24.21 -8.99 5.32
C SER A 366 -23.88 -10.32 6.00
N ASN A 367 -24.34 -10.55 7.23
CA ASN A 367 -24.17 -11.85 7.93
C ASN A 367 -24.79 -13.03 7.21
N ALA A 368 -25.79 -12.82 6.36
CA ALA A 368 -26.37 -13.89 5.54
C ALA A 368 -25.38 -14.45 4.50
N ILE A 369 -24.37 -13.65 4.11
CA ILE A 369 -23.36 -14.03 3.12
C ILE A 369 -22.04 -14.37 3.81
N TYR A 370 -21.61 -13.54 4.74
CA TYR A 370 -20.26 -13.59 5.33
C TYR A 370 -20.23 -14.28 6.70
N GLY A 371 -21.38 -14.48 7.35
CA GLY A 371 -21.45 -15.06 8.69
C GLY A 371 -21.00 -14.10 9.79
N GLY A 372 -20.57 -14.64 10.92
CA GLY A 372 -20.04 -13.88 12.05
C GLY A 372 -20.95 -12.74 12.51
N ASP A 373 -20.34 -11.64 12.93
CA ASP A 373 -21.03 -10.44 13.37
C ASP A 373 -21.22 -9.39 12.26
N TYR A 374 -20.94 -9.75 10.99
CA TYR A 374 -21.20 -8.85 9.86
C TYR A 374 -22.68 -8.46 9.81
N GLY A 375 -22.97 -7.19 10.04
CA GLY A 375 -24.35 -6.66 9.97
C GLY A 375 -25.34 -7.21 11.00
N THR A 376 -24.89 -7.92 12.03
CA THR A 376 -25.70 -8.26 13.19
C THR A 376 -25.92 -7.02 14.08
N PRO A 377 -26.94 -7.01 14.97
CA PRO A 377 -27.09 -5.92 15.94
C PRO A 377 -25.86 -5.71 16.82
N ALA A 378 -25.11 -6.78 17.16
CA ALA A 378 -23.89 -6.71 17.95
C ALA A 378 -22.76 -6.05 17.16
N GLY A 379 -22.52 -6.49 15.92
CA GLY A 379 -21.51 -5.90 15.04
C GLY A 379 -21.81 -4.45 14.71
N GLU A 380 -23.09 -4.12 14.41
CA GLU A 380 -23.53 -2.74 14.14
C GLU A 380 -23.27 -1.83 15.35
N ALA A 381 -23.53 -2.30 16.57
CA ALA A 381 -23.23 -1.52 17.77
C ALA A 381 -21.72 -1.19 17.87
N GLN A 382 -20.84 -2.14 17.53
CA GLN A 382 -19.40 -1.87 17.53
C GLN A 382 -19.00 -0.90 16.41
N ARG A 383 -19.54 -1.08 15.19
CA ARG A 383 -19.31 -0.15 14.07
C ARG A 383 -19.69 1.27 14.45
N GLN A 384 -20.84 1.48 15.10
CA GLN A 384 -21.27 2.79 15.53
C GLN A 384 -20.35 3.40 16.61
N LEU A 385 -19.84 2.59 17.55
CA LEU A 385 -18.87 3.05 18.55
C LEU A 385 -17.53 3.47 17.90
N VAL A 386 -17.03 2.70 16.94
CA VAL A 386 -15.83 3.05 16.17
C VAL A 386 -16.05 4.34 15.39
N ASN A 387 -17.18 4.45 14.65
CA ASN A 387 -17.50 5.62 13.86
C ASN A 387 -17.68 6.88 14.71
N ALA A 388 -18.30 6.73 15.89
CA ALA A 388 -18.43 7.84 16.84
C ALA A 388 -17.04 8.32 17.30
N TRP A 389 -16.14 7.39 17.64
CA TRP A 389 -14.77 7.74 18.03
C TRP A 389 -14.00 8.40 16.89
N ILE A 390 -14.05 7.87 15.65
CA ILE A 390 -13.42 8.50 14.48
C ILE A 390 -13.90 9.96 14.32
N ARG A 391 -15.21 10.19 14.43
CA ARG A 391 -15.80 11.53 14.26
C ARG A 391 -15.47 12.52 15.36
N THR A 392 -15.22 12.06 16.60
CA THR A 392 -15.24 12.97 17.76
C THR A 392 -13.95 12.97 18.59
N SER A 393 -13.03 12.02 18.37
CA SER A 393 -11.80 11.93 19.18
C SER A 393 -10.81 13.06 18.92
N GLY A 394 -10.80 13.64 17.72
CA GLY A 394 -9.78 14.58 17.31
C GLY A 394 -8.38 13.96 17.17
N ALA A 395 -8.29 12.62 17.09
CA ALA A 395 -7.02 11.92 16.98
C ALA A 395 -6.43 11.94 15.57
N PHE A 396 -7.28 11.95 14.54
CA PHE A 396 -6.89 12.07 13.14
C PHE A 396 -6.70 13.53 12.73
N ASP A 397 -5.92 13.78 11.69
CA ASP A 397 -5.78 15.12 11.09
C ASP A 397 -7.07 15.61 10.42
N GLY A 398 -7.96 14.69 10.08
CA GLY A 398 -9.30 14.97 9.56
C GLY A 398 -10.14 13.71 9.49
N VAL A 399 -11.43 13.89 9.21
CA VAL A 399 -12.40 12.80 9.16
C VAL A 399 -13.10 12.78 7.79
N ILE A 400 -13.17 11.59 7.19
CA ILE A 400 -13.90 11.33 5.96
C ILE A 400 -15.11 10.46 6.31
N ASP A 401 -16.31 11.01 6.20
CA ASP A 401 -17.52 10.31 6.65
C ASP A 401 -18.12 9.44 5.54
N PHE A 402 -17.45 8.31 5.24
CA PHE A 402 -17.95 7.34 4.25
C PHE A 402 -19.27 6.70 4.67
N ASP A 403 -19.47 6.44 5.96
CA ASP A 403 -20.77 5.97 6.46
C ASP A 403 -21.91 6.91 6.03
N LYS A 404 -21.74 8.21 6.24
CA LYS A 404 -22.74 9.21 5.81
C LYS A 404 -22.90 9.27 4.30
N ALA A 405 -21.81 9.09 3.55
CA ALA A 405 -21.81 9.20 2.08
C ALA A 405 -22.60 8.09 1.40
N VAL A 406 -22.60 6.87 1.97
CA VAL A 406 -23.16 5.69 1.28
C VAL A 406 -24.35 5.05 1.99
N ARG A 407 -24.69 5.45 3.22
CA ARG A 407 -25.80 4.85 3.95
C ARG A 407 -27.17 5.23 3.39
N ASP A 408 -28.12 4.33 3.51
CA ASP A 408 -29.54 4.63 3.27
C ASP A 408 -30.10 5.52 4.40
N PRO A 409 -30.59 6.74 4.12
CA PRO A 409 -31.19 7.58 5.14
C PRO A 409 -32.42 6.95 5.80
N ALA A 410 -33.15 6.06 5.11
CA ALA A 410 -34.31 5.37 5.65
C ALA A 410 -33.93 4.16 6.51
N ASN A 411 -32.77 3.55 6.26
CA ASN A 411 -32.21 2.45 7.02
C ASN A 411 -30.70 2.59 7.19
N PRO A 412 -30.23 3.42 8.14
CA PRO A 412 -28.81 3.80 8.25
C PRO A 412 -27.83 2.65 8.55
N THR A 413 -28.31 1.46 8.82
CA THR A 413 -27.46 0.26 8.97
C THR A 413 -27.08 -0.39 7.64
N GLN A 414 -27.70 0.04 6.54
CA GLN A 414 -27.52 -0.51 5.19
C GLN A 414 -26.99 0.54 4.21
N LEU A 415 -26.37 0.06 3.16
CA LEU A 415 -26.02 0.88 2.00
C LEU A 415 -27.29 1.37 1.30
N LEU A 416 -27.25 2.58 0.75
CA LEU A 416 -28.31 3.07 -0.13
C LEU A 416 -28.54 2.07 -1.27
N PRO A 417 -29.78 1.68 -1.61
CA PRO A 417 -30.05 0.66 -2.63
C PRO A 417 -29.35 0.88 -3.97
N ALA A 418 -29.15 2.14 -4.39
CA ALA A 418 -28.43 2.47 -5.61
C ALA A 418 -26.91 2.21 -5.53
N TYR A 419 -26.36 2.04 -4.33
CA TYR A 419 -24.92 1.88 -4.09
C TYR A 419 -24.51 0.45 -3.75
N VAL A 420 -25.47 -0.48 -3.69
CA VAL A 420 -25.24 -1.87 -3.27
C VAL A 420 -24.58 -2.67 -4.39
N GLY A 421 -23.37 -3.17 -4.17
CA GLY A 421 -22.79 -4.31 -4.87
C GLY A 421 -23.24 -5.62 -4.22
N ASP A 422 -23.02 -5.72 -2.92
CA ASP A 422 -23.63 -6.65 -1.98
C ASP A 422 -23.90 -5.93 -0.64
N PRO A 423 -24.47 -6.57 0.41
CA PRO A 423 -24.79 -5.87 1.65
C PRO A 423 -23.59 -5.31 2.42
N LEU A 424 -22.35 -5.68 2.07
CA LEU A 424 -21.10 -5.19 2.68
C LEU A 424 -20.35 -4.20 1.77
N HIS A 425 -20.35 -4.44 0.45
CA HIS A 425 -19.50 -3.74 -0.50
C HIS A 425 -20.32 -2.83 -1.43
N PRO A 426 -19.85 -1.62 -1.65
CA PRO A 426 -20.42 -0.73 -2.65
C PRO A 426 -20.23 -1.26 -4.09
N ASN A 427 -21.11 -0.82 -5.00
CA ASN A 427 -20.88 -0.88 -6.43
C ASN A 427 -20.14 0.37 -6.92
N ASP A 428 -19.91 0.51 -8.24
CA ASP A 428 -19.23 1.67 -8.84
C ASP A 428 -19.84 3.01 -8.42
N ALA A 429 -21.18 3.10 -8.33
CA ALA A 429 -21.85 4.33 -7.92
C ALA A 429 -21.62 4.65 -6.44
N GLY A 430 -21.55 3.62 -5.58
CA GLY A 430 -21.21 3.77 -4.18
C GLY A 430 -19.75 4.18 -3.99
N TYR A 431 -18.82 3.60 -4.75
CA TYR A 431 -17.42 4.02 -4.74
C TYR A 431 -17.23 5.46 -5.21
N GLN A 432 -17.96 5.88 -6.24
CA GLN A 432 -17.97 7.29 -6.66
C GLN A 432 -18.51 8.22 -5.55
N ALA A 433 -19.55 7.79 -4.81
CA ALA A 433 -20.08 8.57 -3.70
C ALA A 433 -19.07 8.69 -2.55
N MET A 434 -18.27 7.62 -2.27
CA MET A 434 -17.17 7.68 -1.31
C MET A 434 -16.10 8.68 -1.77
N ALA A 435 -15.66 8.61 -3.03
CA ALA A 435 -14.67 9.54 -3.57
C ALA A 435 -15.14 11.00 -3.46
N ASN A 436 -16.41 11.28 -3.76
CA ASN A 436 -17.00 12.61 -3.65
C ASN A 436 -17.08 13.14 -2.20
N ALA A 437 -16.98 12.29 -1.20
CA ALA A 437 -16.97 12.68 0.21
C ALA A 437 -15.59 13.10 0.73
N VAL A 438 -14.53 12.93 -0.07
CA VAL A 438 -13.16 13.32 0.30
C VAL A 438 -12.92 14.78 -0.04
N ASP A 439 -12.57 15.57 0.96
CA ASP A 439 -12.14 16.97 0.76
C ASP A 439 -10.66 16.99 0.30
N LEU A 440 -10.48 16.88 -1.02
CA LEU A 440 -9.16 16.89 -1.64
C LEU A 440 -8.44 18.23 -1.50
N ASP A 441 -9.16 19.34 -1.35
CA ASP A 441 -8.56 20.67 -1.13
C ASP A 441 -7.93 20.74 0.26
N ALA A 442 -8.68 20.34 1.28
CA ALA A 442 -8.16 20.31 2.66
C ALA A 442 -6.94 19.38 2.80
N ILE A 443 -6.96 18.20 2.16
CA ILE A 443 -5.80 17.29 2.16
C ILE A 443 -4.59 17.93 1.48
N LEU A 444 -4.77 18.53 0.32
CA LEU A 444 -3.70 19.18 -0.42
C LEU A 444 -3.12 20.37 0.36
N GLU A 445 -3.97 21.21 0.95
CA GLU A 445 -3.54 22.34 1.79
C GLU A 445 -2.73 21.87 3.00
N ALA A 446 -3.15 20.77 3.66
CA ALA A 446 -2.42 20.21 4.78
C ALA A 446 -1.03 19.68 4.39
N ILE A 447 -0.89 19.06 3.21
CA ILE A 447 0.42 18.61 2.67
C ILE A 447 1.30 19.80 2.30
N LEU A 448 0.73 20.89 1.81
CA LEU A 448 1.49 22.08 1.40
C LEU A 448 1.93 22.96 2.58
N ALA A 449 1.30 22.80 3.74
CA ALA A 449 1.59 23.59 4.94
C ALA A 449 2.84 23.09 5.71
N ASP A 450 3.26 21.83 5.47
CA ASP A 450 4.45 21.20 6.05
C ASP A 450 5.65 21.37 5.14
#